data_31db8ab03cabfa0805a0a7b0878e2e3a
#
_entry.id   31db8ab03cabfa0805a0a7b0878e2e3a
#
_cell.length_a   1.000
_cell.length_b   1.000
_cell.length_c   1.000
_cell.angle_alpha   90.00
_cell.angle_beta   90.00
_cell.angle_gamma   90.00
#
_symmetry.space_group_name_H-M   'P 1'
#
loop_
_entity.id
_entity.type
_entity.pdbx_description
1 polymer ?
#
loop_
_entity_poly.entity_id
_entity_poly.type
_entity_poly.pdbx_seq_one_letter_code
_entity_poly.pdbx_strand_id
1 'polypeptide(L)'
;MIYDEWSQLKEVIVGASYQDCPINGLDRIVEETNEDLDELENILTSCDVVVHRPIKPKFSLDVHHPIMPRDIIGFYGDQILQTYGAIESRGPEHLSYSEICKVHLWQGYVLTHMWKPTFNNETYEI
;
A
#
# COMPACT_ATOMS: atom_id res chain seq x y z
N MET A 1 -5.26 -17.36 -2.20
CA MET A 1 -3.92 -17.37 -1.56
C MET A 1 -2.85 -17.42 -2.64
N ILE A 2 -1.76 -16.72 -2.44
CA ILE A 2 -0.66 -16.61 -3.40
C ILE A 2 0.53 -17.40 -2.86
N TYR A 3 1.04 -18.34 -3.65
CA TYR A 3 2.21 -19.15 -3.29
C TYR A 3 3.35 -19.06 -4.30
N ASP A 4 3.11 -18.42 -5.44
CA ASP A 4 4.09 -18.30 -6.52
C ASP A 4 3.83 -17.04 -7.37
N GLU A 5 4.74 -16.76 -8.30
CA GLU A 5 4.67 -15.58 -9.17
C GLU A 5 4.12 -15.87 -10.57
N TRP A 6 3.79 -17.14 -10.87
CA TRP A 6 3.38 -17.56 -12.21
C TRP A 6 1.96 -18.10 -12.31
N SER A 7 1.30 -18.34 -11.18
CA SER A 7 -0.13 -18.68 -11.17
C SER A 7 -0.98 -17.50 -11.63
N GLN A 8 -2.16 -17.79 -12.12
CA GLN A 8 -3.07 -16.74 -12.57
C GLN A 8 -3.37 -15.76 -11.43
N LEU A 9 -3.17 -14.48 -11.69
CA LEU A 9 -3.47 -13.41 -10.75
C LEU A 9 -4.99 -13.33 -10.54
N LYS A 10 -5.43 -13.38 -9.29
CA LYS A 10 -6.84 -13.30 -8.89
C LYS A 10 -7.17 -12.05 -8.09
N GLU A 11 -6.25 -11.63 -7.26
CA GLU A 11 -6.38 -10.44 -6.42
C GLU A 11 -5.07 -9.66 -6.41
N VAL A 12 -5.17 -8.34 -6.31
CA VAL A 12 -4.00 -7.46 -6.25
C VAL A 12 -4.33 -6.18 -5.50
N ILE A 13 -3.31 -5.57 -4.93
CA ILE A 13 -3.40 -4.23 -4.36
C ILE A 13 -2.75 -3.25 -5.33
N VAL A 14 -3.51 -2.28 -5.78
CA VAL A 14 -3.03 -1.15 -6.58
C VAL A 14 -2.95 0.08 -5.68
N GLY A 15 -1.82 0.75 -5.66
CA GLY A 15 -1.58 1.90 -4.81
C GLY A 15 -2.39 3.15 -5.16
N ALA A 16 -2.23 4.18 -4.37
CA ALA A 16 -2.83 5.49 -4.61
C ALA A 16 -1.93 6.59 -4.05
N SER A 17 -2.15 7.82 -4.46
CA SER A 17 -1.48 8.99 -3.92
C SER A 17 -2.49 9.94 -3.28
N TYR A 18 -2.25 10.35 -2.04
CA TYR A 18 -3.16 11.20 -1.26
C TYR A 18 -2.51 12.50 -0.76
N GLN A 19 -1.60 13.04 -1.53
CA GLN A 19 -0.95 14.25 -1.11
C GLN A 19 -1.90 15.46 -1.18
N ASP A 20 -2.24 16.00 -0.02
CA ASP A 20 -2.97 17.26 0.12
C ASP A 20 -2.02 18.48 0.24
N CYS A 21 -0.77 18.31 -0.15
CA CYS A 21 0.22 19.36 0.00
C CYS A 21 0.17 20.30 -1.21
N PRO A 22 -0.11 21.59 -1.02
CA PRO A 22 -0.09 22.56 -2.10
C PRO A 22 1.34 22.97 -2.46
N ILE A 23 2.13 22.02 -2.92
CA ILE A 23 3.43 22.34 -3.51
C ILE A 23 3.18 22.66 -4.98
N ASN A 24 3.47 23.89 -5.35
CA ASN A 24 3.28 24.37 -6.72
C ASN A 24 3.85 23.38 -7.75
N GLY A 25 2.99 22.87 -8.63
CA GLY A 25 3.34 21.97 -9.70
C GLY A 25 3.27 20.47 -9.37
N LEU A 26 3.07 20.07 -8.12
CA LEU A 26 2.95 18.66 -7.74
C LEU A 26 1.51 18.13 -7.80
N ASP A 27 0.51 19.00 -7.72
CA ASP A 27 -0.91 18.59 -7.78
C ASP A 27 -1.21 17.85 -9.08
N ARG A 28 -0.67 18.32 -10.19
CA ARG A 28 -0.82 17.67 -11.48
C ARG A 28 -0.15 16.29 -11.50
N ILE A 29 1.02 16.14 -10.89
CA ILE A 29 1.72 14.85 -10.81
C ILE A 29 0.91 13.86 -9.99
N VAL A 30 0.34 14.29 -8.88
CA VAL A 30 -0.53 13.44 -8.04
C VAL A 30 -1.78 13.03 -8.83
N GLU A 31 -2.40 13.97 -9.53
CA GLU A 31 -3.59 13.72 -10.35
C GLU A 31 -3.29 12.73 -11.47
N GLU A 32 -2.26 12.96 -12.27
CA GLU A 32 -1.84 12.05 -13.34
C GLU A 32 -1.46 10.66 -12.80
N THR A 33 -0.78 10.61 -11.66
CA THR A 33 -0.45 9.33 -11.01
C THR A 33 -1.70 8.55 -10.64
N ASN A 34 -2.70 9.21 -10.06
CA ASN A 34 -3.95 8.55 -9.71
C ASN A 34 -4.76 8.15 -10.94
N GLU A 35 -4.75 8.96 -11.99
CA GLU A 35 -5.37 8.59 -13.27
C GLU A 35 -4.76 7.32 -13.86
N ASP A 36 -3.44 7.22 -13.86
CA ASP A 36 -2.73 6.02 -14.34
C ASP A 36 -3.04 4.79 -13.47
N LEU A 37 -3.10 4.95 -12.15
CA LEU A 37 -3.44 3.86 -11.23
C LEU A 37 -4.91 3.43 -11.36
N ASP A 38 -5.80 4.36 -11.61
CA ASP A 38 -7.22 4.08 -11.85
C ASP A 38 -7.41 3.34 -13.18
N GLU A 39 -6.66 3.72 -14.22
CA GLU A 39 -6.66 3.00 -15.47
C GLU A 39 -6.13 1.57 -15.32
N LEU A 40 -5.06 1.38 -14.55
CA LEU A 40 -4.54 0.05 -14.21
C LEU A 40 -5.60 -0.79 -13.48
N GLU A 41 -6.32 -0.20 -12.53
CA GLU A 41 -7.45 -0.88 -11.86
C GLU A 41 -8.52 -1.32 -12.86
N ASN A 42 -8.89 -0.45 -13.78
CA ASN A 42 -9.89 -0.75 -14.80
C ASN A 42 -9.46 -1.90 -15.70
N ILE A 43 -8.22 -1.91 -16.14
CA ILE A 43 -7.66 -2.98 -16.97
C ILE A 43 -7.67 -4.32 -16.21
N LEU A 44 -7.18 -4.33 -14.98
CA LEU A 44 -7.13 -5.53 -14.16
C LEU A 44 -8.54 -6.07 -13.86
N THR A 45 -9.47 -5.19 -13.54
CA THR A 45 -10.87 -5.56 -13.30
C THR A 45 -11.51 -6.16 -14.56
N SER A 46 -11.17 -5.66 -15.74
CA SER A 46 -11.65 -6.23 -17.01
C SER A 46 -11.09 -7.62 -17.28
N CYS A 47 -10.00 -7.99 -16.62
CA CYS A 47 -9.40 -9.32 -16.65
C CYS A 47 -9.86 -10.24 -15.52
N ASP A 48 -10.95 -9.91 -14.87
CA ASP A 48 -11.53 -10.65 -13.73
C ASP A 48 -10.59 -10.71 -12.49
N VAL A 49 -9.73 -9.71 -12.33
CA VAL A 49 -8.89 -9.57 -11.15
C VAL A 49 -9.60 -8.69 -10.13
N VAL A 50 -9.67 -9.14 -8.88
CA VAL A 50 -10.16 -8.33 -7.79
C VAL A 50 -9.08 -7.34 -7.37
N VAL A 51 -9.38 -6.04 -7.47
CA VAL A 51 -8.45 -4.97 -7.14
C VAL A 51 -8.82 -4.34 -5.82
N HIS A 52 -7.86 -4.29 -4.91
CA HIS A 52 -7.98 -3.58 -3.64
C HIS A 52 -7.21 -2.27 -3.73
N ARG A 53 -7.79 -1.22 -3.18
CA ARG A 53 -7.16 0.10 -3.14
C ARG A 53 -6.96 0.55 -1.70
N PRO A 54 -5.83 1.18 -1.38
CA PRO A 54 -5.64 1.81 -0.08
C PRO A 54 -6.64 2.95 0.10
N ILE A 55 -6.94 3.27 1.35
CA ILE A 55 -7.79 4.39 1.70
C ILE A 55 -6.99 5.48 2.40
N LYS A 56 -7.44 6.73 2.28
CA LYS A 56 -6.87 7.83 3.03
C LYS A 56 -7.27 7.69 4.49
N PRO A 57 -6.33 7.56 5.44
CA PRO A 57 -6.66 7.49 6.85
C PRO A 57 -7.26 8.82 7.33
N LYS A 58 -8.21 8.74 8.27
CA LYS A 58 -8.83 9.94 8.85
C LYS A 58 -7.86 10.83 9.60
N PHE A 59 -6.76 10.25 10.07
CA PHE A 59 -5.72 10.93 10.84
C PHE A 59 -4.41 10.98 10.06
N SER A 60 -4.47 11.26 8.77
CA SER A 60 -3.24 11.37 8.00
C SER A 60 -2.47 12.59 8.46
N LEU A 61 -1.29 12.33 8.95
CA LEU A 61 -0.26 13.32 9.15
C LEU A 61 0.49 13.46 7.82
N ASP A 62 0.66 14.66 7.44
CA ASP A 62 1.58 15.16 6.41
C ASP A 62 2.04 14.29 5.27
N VAL A 63 2.29 13.97 4.38
CA VAL A 63 2.78 13.22 3.23
C VAL A 63 2.43 11.75 3.28
N HIS A 64 1.39 11.40 2.59
CA HIS A 64 0.93 10.03 2.56
C HIS A 64 0.74 9.54 1.13
N HIS A 65 1.70 8.74 0.66
CA HIS A 65 1.68 8.23 -0.71
C HIS A 65 1.80 6.70 -0.73
N PRO A 66 0.71 5.96 -0.48
CA PRO A 66 0.73 4.51 -0.54
C PRO A 66 0.71 4.00 -1.99
N ILE A 67 1.67 4.46 -2.79
CA ILE A 67 1.77 4.13 -4.22
C ILE A 67 2.36 2.73 -4.42
N MET A 68 3.28 2.33 -3.54
CA MET A 68 4.01 1.07 -3.62
C MET A 68 3.62 0.12 -2.50
N PRO A 69 2.48 -0.58 -2.62
CA PRO A 69 2.00 -1.49 -1.58
C PRO A 69 3.01 -2.54 -1.15
N ARG A 70 3.76 -3.10 -2.09
CA ARG A 70 4.74 -4.17 -1.85
C ARG A 70 5.83 -3.82 -0.84
N ASP A 71 6.08 -2.52 -0.63
CA ASP A 71 7.11 -2.06 0.30
C ASP A 71 6.61 -2.12 1.76
N ILE A 72 5.32 -2.18 1.95
CA ILE A 72 4.67 -2.08 3.26
C ILE A 72 3.89 -3.36 3.61
N ILE A 73 3.29 -3.99 2.64
CA ILE A 73 2.43 -5.16 2.86
C ILE A 73 2.71 -6.24 1.82
N GLY A 74 2.80 -7.47 2.28
CA GLY A 74 2.99 -8.63 1.42
C GLY A 74 2.05 -9.76 1.81
N PHE A 75 1.73 -10.61 0.84
CA PHE A 75 0.89 -11.78 1.03
C PHE A 75 1.64 -13.03 0.59
N TYR A 76 1.60 -14.05 1.41
CA TYR A 76 2.09 -15.37 1.05
C TYR A 76 1.21 -16.44 1.72
N GLY A 77 0.54 -17.24 0.91
CA GLY A 77 -0.42 -18.21 1.42
C GLY A 77 -1.53 -17.52 2.22
N ASP A 78 -1.68 -17.90 3.45
CA ASP A 78 -2.61 -17.31 4.42
C ASP A 78 -1.95 -16.24 5.33
N GLN A 79 -0.73 -15.86 5.02
CA GLN A 79 0.03 -14.89 5.80
C GLN A 79 -0.03 -13.51 5.18
N ILE A 80 -0.24 -12.52 6.04
CA ILE A 80 -0.09 -11.11 5.70
C ILE A 80 1.16 -10.61 6.42
N LEU A 81 2.13 -10.12 5.68
CA LEU A 81 3.34 -9.53 6.23
C LEU A 81 3.23 -8.02 6.16
N GLN A 82 3.26 -7.37 7.31
CA GLN A 82 3.32 -5.92 7.37
C GLN A 82 4.73 -5.50 7.76
N THR A 83 5.32 -4.65 6.94
CA THR A 83 6.65 -4.10 7.15
C THR A 83 6.57 -2.61 7.44
N TYR A 84 7.68 -2.06 7.89
CA TYR A 84 7.87 -0.62 7.99
C TYR A 84 8.95 -0.22 7.00
N GLY A 85 8.72 0.87 6.29
CA GLY A 85 9.72 1.39 5.35
C GLY A 85 11.01 1.82 6.09
N ALA A 86 12.11 1.84 5.36
CA ALA A 86 13.38 2.32 5.87
C ALA A 86 13.38 3.83 6.18
N ILE A 87 12.42 4.55 5.67
CA ILE A 87 12.26 6.00 5.87
C ILE A 87 11.13 6.24 6.87
N GLU A 88 11.41 6.99 7.92
CA GLU A 88 10.44 7.27 8.99
C GLU A 88 9.14 7.88 8.48
N SER A 89 9.20 8.77 7.50
CA SER A 89 8.03 9.42 6.91
C SER A 89 7.06 8.44 6.24
N ARG A 90 7.51 7.25 5.86
CA ARG A 90 6.68 6.19 5.29
C ARG A 90 6.05 5.27 6.33
N GLY A 91 6.45 5.39 7.59
CA GLY A 91 5.92 4.53 8.66
C GLY A 91 4.39 4.47 8.72
N PRO A 92 3.68 5.60 8.63
CA PRO A 92 2.21 5.62 8.68
C PRO A 92 1.50 5.04 7.45
N GLU A 93 2.19 4.72 6.36
CA GLU A 93 1.56 4.19 5.14
C GLU A 93 0.76 2.90 5.38
N HIS A 94 1.15 2.09 6.36
CA HIS A 94 0.44 0.86 6.71
C HIS A 94 -1.04 1.10 7.08
N LEU A 95 -1.37 2.28 7.59
CA LEU A 95 -2.74 2.65 7.96
C LEU A 95 -3.68 2.68 6.74
N SER A 96 -3.16 2.98 5.58
CA SER A 96 -3.94 2.98 4.33
C SER A 96 -4.40 1.59 3.89
N TYR A 97 -3.74 0.55 4.39
CA TYR A 97 -4.05 -0.84 4.05
C TYR A 97 -4.85 -1.57 5.12
N SER A 98 -5.23 -0.87 6.20
CA SER A 98 -5.90 -1.50 7.34
C SER A 98 -7.22 -2.18 6.99
N GLU A 99 -8.02 -1.61 6.11
CA GLU A 99 -9.28 -2.21 5.68
C GLU A 99 -9.06 -3.46 4.83
N ILE A 100 -8.03 -3.47 3.99
CA ILE A 100 -7.65 -4.65 3.21
C ILE A 100 -7.22 -5.78 4.15
N CYS A 101 -6.41 -5.46 5.14
CA CYS A 101 -6.00 -6.44 6.16
C CYS A 101 -7.20 -7.00 6.92
N LYS A 102 -8.14 -6.15 7.32
CA LYS A 102 -9.37 -6.57 8.00
C LYS A 102 -10.14 -7.61 7.21
N VAL A 103 -10.40 -7.35 5.94
CA VAL A 103 -11.14 -8.25 5.05
C VAL A 103 -10.46 -9.62 5.01
N HIS A 104 -9.15 -9.65 4.87
CA HIS A 104 -8.39 -10.91 4.81
C HIS A 104 -8.32 -11.62 6.17
N LEU A 105 -8.21 -10.88 7.27
CA LEU A 105 -8.27 -11.47 8.62
C LEU A 105 -9.63 -12.16 8.87
N TRP A 106 -10.72 -11.57 8.40
CA TRP A 106 -12.04 -12.20 8.43
C TRP A 106 -12.12 -13.49 7.61
N GLN A 107 -11.29 -13.62 6.58
CA GLN A 107 -11.16 -14.82 5.75
C GLN A 107 -10.20 -15.87 6.33
N GLY A 108 -9.64 -15.62 7.51
CA GLY A 108 -8.76 -16.55 8.19
C GLY A 108 -7.27 -16.32 7.98
N TYR A 109 -6.87 -15.22 7.36
CA TYR A 109 -5.46 -14.87 7.22
C TYR A 109 -4.85 -14.47 8.55
N VAL A 110 -3.56 -14.67 8.69
CA VAL A 110 -2.78 -14.30 9.89
C VAL A 110 -1.88 -13.11 9.56
N LEU A 111 -1.97 -12.08 10.37
CA LEU A 111 -1.14 -10.88 10.22
C LEU A 111 0.12 -10.99 11.08
N THR A 112 1.27 -10.85 10.45
CA THR A 112 2.57 -10.78 11.10
C THR A 112 3.16 -9.39 10.89
N HIS A 113 3.46 -8.70 11.99
CA HIS A 113 4.14 -7.43 11.96
C HIS A 113 5.64 -7.64 12.10
N MET A 114 6.40 -6.93 11.28
CA MET A 114 7.81 -6.74 11.58
C MET A 114 7.98 -5.71 12.70
N TRP A 115 9.10 -5.77 13.39
CA TRP A 115 9.41 -4.77 14.41
C TRP A 115 9.46 -3.38 13.79
N LYS A 116 8.79 -2.43 14.44
CA LYS A 116 8.89 -1.04 14.06
C LYS A 116 10.35 -0.58 14.28
N PRO A 117 11.04 -0.11 13.24
CA PRO A 117 12.41 0.33 13.41
C PRO A 117 12.47 1.58 14.30
N THR A 118 13.58 1.71 15.02
CA THR A 118 13.92 2.93 15.73
C THR A 118 14.78 3.79 14.82
N PHE A 119 14.29 4.96 14.48
CA PHE A 119 15.04 5.92 13.68
C PHE A 119 15.77 6.89 14.59
N ASN A 120 17.00 7.23 14.24
CA ASN A 120 17.72 8.30 14.89
C ASN A 120 18.15 9.35 13.85
N ASN A 121 18.49 10.53 14.33
CA ASN A 121 18.83 11.64 13.45
C ASN A 121 20.20 11.49 12.75
N GLU A 122 20.98 10.51 13.13
CA GLU A 122 22.35 10.32 12.64
C GLU A 122 22.45 9.24 11.58
N THR A 123 21.51 8.32 11.54
CA THR A 123 21.53 7.18 10.63
C THR A 123 20.24 7.08 9.84
N TYR A 124 20.34 7.34 8.58
CA TYR A 124 19.26 7.09 7.59
C TYR A 124 19.62 5.86 6.82
N GLU A 125 19.64 4.79 7.53
CA GLU A 125 20.16 3.61 6.91
C GLU A 125 19.16 2.87 6.17
N ILE A 126 19.55 2.46 5.19
CA ILE A 126 18.88 1.56 4.30
C ILE A 126 19.43 0.16 4.52
#